data_9da6e35e3193869fb41c144b3e41e014
#
_entry.id   9da6e35e3193869fb41c144b3e41e014
#
_cell.length_a   1.000
_cell.length_b   1.000
_cell.length_c   1.000
_cell.angle_alpha   90.00
_cell.angle_beta   90.00
_cell.angle_gamma   90.00
#
_symmetry.space_group_name_H-M   'P 1'
#
loop_
_entity.id
_entity.type
_entity.pdbx_description
1 polymer ?
#
loop_
_entity_poly.entity_id
_entity_poly.type
_entity_poly.pdbx_seq_one_letter_code
_entity_poly.pdbx_strand_id
1 'polypeptide(L)'
;MATITYTVTVATGTTQYGTGNRYYINGELAPVLYLQEGNTYIFDQSDGTNDTHQLAFSTNPNNDPAASYTTGVTSTGTPGTSGAKTTIVVAPVKRTGAPVLFYYCTNHAGMGNAAQTI
;
A
#
# COMPACT_ATOMS: atom_id res chain seq x y z
N MET A 1 4.99 0.74 -19.35
CA MET A 1 5.95 0.32 -18.32
C MET A 1 6.54 1.51 -17.60
N ALA A 2 5.74 2.16 -16.81
CA ALA A 2 6.20 3.29 -16.01
C ALA A 2 6.60 2.84 -14.62
N THR A 3 7.45 3.62 -13.96
CA THR A 3 7.77 3.51 -12.55
C THR A 3 7.27 4.76 -11.85
N ILE A 4 6.37 4.58 -10.90
CA ILE A 4 5.73 5.67 -10.17
C ILE A 4 6.11 5.53 -8.69
N THR A 5 6.57 6.61 -8.08
CA THR A 5 6.90 6.63 -6.66
C THR A 5 5.86 7.44 -5.90
N TYR A 6 5.32 6.82 -4.86
CA TYR A 6 4.43 7.47 -3.90
C TYR A 6 5.19 7.72 -2.60
N THR A 7 5.07 8.91 -2.07
CA THR A 7 5.59 9.23 -0.74
C THR A 7 4.56 8.81 0.30
N VAL A 8 4.95 7.96 1.25
CA VAL A 8 4.06 7.46 2.29
C VAL A 8 4.42 8.10 3.62
N THR A 9 3.42 8.64 4.29
CA THR A 9 3.56 9.14 5.66
C THR A 9 2.42 8.57 6.50
N VAL A 10 2.55 8.65 7.82
CA VAL A 10 1.53 8.18 8.77
C VAL A 10 1.16 9.32 9.70
N ALA A 11 -0.13 9.56 9.83
CA ALA A 11 -0.68 10.54 10.74
C ALA A 11 -2.11 10.15 11.14
N THR A 12 -2.65 10.80 12.15
CA THR A 12 -4.04 10.60 12.55
C THR A 12 -4.99 11.07 11.44
N GLY A 13 -5.97 10.25 11.14
CA GLY A 13 -7.01 10.58 10.17
C GLY A 13 -8.27 9.77 10.42
N THR A 14 -9.39 10.24 9.87
CA THR A 14 -10.68 9.56 9.94
C THR A 14 -11.06 9.05 8.57
N THR A 15 -11.31 7.74 8.48
CA THR A 15 -11.72 7.05 7.27
C THR A 15 -12.96 6.20 7.54
N GLN A 16 -13.39 5.41 6.55
CA GLN A 16 -14.44 4.40 6.77
C GLN A 16 -14.12 3.40 7.86
N TYR A 17 -12.84 3.29 8.24
CA TYR A 17 -12.39 2.40 9.32
C TYR A 17 -12.28 3.12 10.68
N GLY A 18 -12.80 4.34 10.79
CA GLY A 18 -12.74 5.11 12.02
C GLY A 18 -11.54 6.05 12.08
N THR A 19 -11.23 6.51 13.29
CA THR A 19 -10.15 7.46 13.55
C THR A 19 -8.95 6.74 14.15
N GLY A 20 -7.77 7.02 13.64
CA GLY A 20 -6.52 6.46 14.13
C GLY A 20 -5.38 6.77 13.18
N ASN A 21 -4.26 6.06 13.34
CA ASN A 21 -3.16 6.17 12.41
C ASN A 21 -3.59 5.69 11.04
N ARG A 22 -3.30 6.49 10.02
CA ARG A 22 -3.65 6.21 8.62
C ARG A 22 -2.47 6.51 7.73
N TYR A 23 -2.39 5.80 6.59
CA TYR A 23 -1.43 6.14 5.55
C TYR A 23 -1.91 7.38 4.79
N TYR A 24 -0.98 8.30 4.57
CA TYR A 24 -1.14 9.39 3.63
C TYR A 24 -0.24 9.09 2.44
N ILE A 25 -0.82 9.03 1.26
CA ILE A 25 -0.11 8.75 0.01
C ILE A 25 -0.02 10.07 -0.78
N ASN A 26 1.19 10.56 -0.98
CA ASN A 26 1.42 11.88 -1.58
C ASN A 26 0.60 12.99 -0.90
N GLY A 27 0.45 12.90 0.43
CA GLY A 27 -0.28 13.87 1.22
C GLY A 27 -1.79 13.66 1.28
N GLU A 28 -2.34 12.68 0.58
CA GLU A 28 -3.77 12.36 0.64
C GLU A 28 -4.06 11.29 1.69
N LEU A 29 -5.12 11.51 2.45
CA LEU A 29 -5.57 10.58 3.49
C LEU A 29 -6.12 9.30 2.86
N ALA A 30 -5.38 8.20 3.03
CA ALA A 30 -5.78 6.84 2.62
C ALA A 30 -6.57 6.81 1.30
N PRO A 31 -5.99 7.30 0.19
CA PRO A 31 -6.73 7.38 -1.08
C PRO A 31 -6.95 5.99 -1.67
N VAL A 32 -8.01 5.87 -2.47
CA VAL A 32 -8.15 4.74 -3.37
C VAL A 32 -7.13 4.89 -4.50
N LEU A 33 -6.36 3.85 -4.75
CA LEU A 33 -5.33 3.84 -5.78
C LEU A 33 -5.76 3.00 -6.97
N TYR A 34 -5.26 3.37 -8.14
CA TYR A 34 -5.45 2.61 -9.38
C TYR A 34 -4.08 2.25 -9.91
N LEU A 35 -3.76 0.96 -9.92
CA LEU A 35 -2.46 0.43 -10.26
C LEU A 35 -2.55 -0.26 -11.63
N GLN A 36 -1.94 0.35 -12.64
CA GLN A 36 -2.01 -0.16 -14.00
C GLN A 36 -1.07 -1.35 -14.21
N GLU A 37 -1.54 -2.38 -14.89
CA GLU A 37 -0.72 -3.54 -15.24
C GLU A 37 0.54 -3.14 -15.98
N GLY A 38 1.62 -3.84 -15.70
CA GLY A 38 2.93 -3.59 -16.31
C GLY A 38 3.71 -2.43 -15.70
N ASN A 39 3.05 -1.59 -14.91
CA ASN A 39 3.74 -0.52 -14.19
C ASN A 39 4.34 -1.04 -12.88
N THR A 40 5.35 -0.32 -12.42
CA THR A 40 5.97 -0.53 -11.11
C THR A 40 5.63 0.65 -10.22
N TYR A 41 5.12 0.37 -9.04
CA TYR A 41 4.78 1.39 -8.04
C TYR A 41 5.66 1.20 -6.82
N ILE A 42 6.33 2.27 -6.43
CA ILE A 42 7.22 2.28 -5.27
C ILE A 42 6.55 3.10 -4.17
N PHE A 43 6.31 2.47 -3.04
CA PHE A 43 5.77 3.12 -1.85
C PHE A 43 6.93 3.42 -0.92
N ASP A 44 7.40 4.67 -0.96
CA ASP A 44 8.54 5.14 -0.18
C ASP A 44 8.13 5.32 1.27
N GLN A 45 8.67 4.49 2.14
CA GLN A 45 8.39 4.47 3.57
C GLN A 45 9.58 4.98 4.40
N SER A 46 10.43 5.82 3.81
CA SER A 46 11.60 6.35 4.52
C SER A 46 11.27 7.39 5.58
N ASP A 47 10.12 8.07 5.47
CA ASP A 47 9.70 9.05 6.46
C ASP A 47 9.55 8.42 7.83
N GLY A 48 10.04 9.09 8.88
CA GLY A 48 10.05 8.54 10.24
C GLY A 48 8.68 8.17 10.79
N THR A 49 7.60 8.79 10.27
CA THR A 49 6.24 8.45 10.70
C THR A 49 5.84 7.02 10.31
N ASN A 50 6.56 6.41 9.39
CA ASN A 50 6.32 5.01 9.00
C ASN A 50 6.87 3.99 10.00
N ASP A 51 7.59 4.41 11.02
CA ASP A 51 8.14 3.48 12.02
C ASP A 51 7.06 2.56 12.56
N THR A 52 7.31 1.26 12.53
CA THR A 52 6.40 0.17 12.89
C THR A 52 5.21 -0.05 11.93
N HIS A 53 5.19 0.62 10.77
CA HIS A 53 4.05 0.57 9.85
C HIS A 53 4.47 0.03 8.47
N GLN A 54 4.77 -1.27 8.38
CA GLN A 54 5.10 -1.90 7.10
C GLN A 54 3.88 -1.98 6.19
N LEU A 55 3.92 -1.30 5.05
CA LEU A 55 2.87 -1.36 4.05
C LEU A 55 2.97 -2.68 3.28
N ALA A 56 1.84 -3.31 3.06
CA ALA A 56 1.71 -4.56 2.30
C ALA A 56 0.39 -4.56 1.53
N PHE A 57 0.14 -5.62 0.78
CA PHE A 57 -1.05 -5.76 -0.05
C PHE A 57 -1.85 -7.00 0.34
N SER A 58 -3.16 -6.91 0.22
CA SER A 58 -4.09 -7.98 0.56
C SER A 58 -5.20 -8.03 -0.48
N THR A 59 -5.82 -9.20 -0.63
CA THR A 59 -7.05 -9.36 -1.41
C THR A 59 -8.30 -9.12 -0.57
N ASN A 60 -8.15 -8.98 0.75
CA ASN A 60 -9.24 -8.61 1.65
C ASN A 60 -8.97 -7.23 2.23
N PRO A 61 -10.03 -6.44 2.51
CA PRO A 61 -9.85 -5.15 3.16
C PRO A 61 -9.45 -5.29 4.63
N ASN A 62 -8.93 -4.22 5.18
CA ASN A 62 -8.75 -4.02 6.61
C ASN A 62 -7.89 -5.06 7.31
N ASN A 63 -6.69 -5.31 6.76
CA ASN A 63 -5.65 -6.04 7.49
C ASN A 63 -6.00 -7.50 7.81
N ASP A 64 -6.29 -8.27 6.79
CA ASP A 64 -6.40 -9.72 6.93
C ASP A 64 -5.11 -10.37 6.42
N PRO A 65 -4.17 -10.78 7.30
CA PRO A 65 -2.90 -11.34 6.86
C PRO A 65 -3.05 -12.69 6.14
N ALA A 66 -4.14 -13.40 6.34
CA ALA A 66 -4.37 -14.66 5.64
C ALA A 66 -4.64 -14.47 4.14
N ALA A 67 -4.99 -13.24 3.73
CA ALA A 67 -5.26 -12.91 2.34
C ALA A 67 -4.13 -12.09 1.71
N SER A 68 -2.93 -12.10 2.27
CA SER A 68 -1.79 -11.34 1.77
C SER A 68 -1.49 -11.65 0.30
N TYR A 69 -1.27 -10.59 -0.46
CA TYR A 69 -0.94 -10.65 -1.88
C TYR A 69 0.54 -10.31 -2.04
N THR A 70 1.32 -11.24 -2.57
CA THR A 70 2.77 -11.09 -2.66
C THR A 70 3.31 -11.14 -4.09
N THR A 71 2.45 -11.38 -5.07
CA THR A 71 2.86 -11.47 -6.49
C THR A 71 3.43 -10.14 -6.95
N GLY A 72 4.71 -10.13 -7.33
CA GLY A 72 5.41 -8.94 -7.77
C GLY A 72 5.71 -7.93 -6.66
N VAL A 73 5.54 -8.29 -5.41
CA VAL A 73 5.73 -7.39 -4.26
C VAL A 73 7.07 -7.66 -3.59
N THR A 74 7.83 -6.60 -3.34
CA THR A 74 9.13 -6.66 -2.68
C THR A 74 9.21 -5.55 -1.65
N SER A 75 9.68 -5.87 -0.45
CA SER A 75 9.93 -4.89 0.60
C SER A 75 11.42 -4.78 0.88
N THR A 76 11.90 -3.56 1.06
CA THR A 76 13.31 -3.27 1.31
C THR A 76 13.43 -2.31 2.48
N GLY A 77 14.37 -2.56 3.38
CA GLY A 77 14.64 -1.70 4.52
C GLY A 77 13.58 -1.80 5.61
N THR A 78 13.77 -1.00 6.64
CA THR A 78 12.84 -0.91 7.76
C THR A 78 12.03 0.36 7.65
N PRO A 79 10.67 0.29 7.68
CA PRO A 79 9.84 1.49 7.61
C PRO A 79 10.28 2.55 8.62
N GLY A 80 10.34 3.80 8.18
CA GLY A 80 10.79 4.91 9.00
C GLY A 80 12.29 5.17 8.93
N THR A 81 13.02 4.40 8.12
CA THR A 81 14.47 4.60 7.92
C THR A 81 14.78 4.87 6.47
N SER A 82 15.94 5.46 6.20
CA SER A 82 16.39 5.78 4.85
C SER A 82 16.40 4.52 3.96
N GLY A 83 15.84 4.63 2.77
CA GLY A 83 15.79 3.55 1.80
C GLY A 83 14.65 2.56 1.98
N ALA A 84 13.82 2.71 3.01
CA ALA A 84 12.67 1.83 3.20
C ALA A 84 11.63 2.04 2.12
N LYS A 85 11.16 0.95 1.53
CA LYS A 85 10.14 0.99 0.48
C LYS A 85 9.47 -0.36 0.29
N THR A 86 8.25 -0.32 -0.21
CA THR A 86 7.54 -1.48 -0.74
C THR A 86 7.27 -1.24 -2.21
N THR A 87 7.65 -2.19 -3.04
CA THR A 87 7.51 -2.09 -4.50
C THR A 87 6.56 -3.16 -5.00
N ILE A 88 5.65 -2.79 -5.87
CA ILE A 88 4.79 -3.74 -6.57
C ILE A 88 4.95 -3.57 -8.08
N VAL A 89 5.27 -4.67 -8.76
CA VAL A 89 5.19 -4.77 -10.22
C VAL A 89 3.84 -5.37 -10.53
N VAL A 90 2.96 -4.59 -11.13
CA VAL A 90 1.55 -4.99 -11.31
C VAL A 90 1.45 -6.06 -12.39
N ALA A 91 0.98 -7.24 -11.99
CA ALA A 91 0.79 -8.37 -12.89
C ALA A 91 -0.25 -8.05 -13.98
N PRO A 92 -0.20 -8.73 -15.13
CA PRO A 92 -1.19 -8.53 -16.18
C PRO A 92 -2.61 -8.75 -15.67
N VAL A 93 -3.50 -7.86 -16.09
CA VAL A 93 -4.93 -7.96 -15.80
C VAL A 93 -5.52 -9.04 -16.71
N LYS A 94 -6.16 -10.05 -16.09
CA LYS A 94 -6.78 -11.13 -16.84
C LYS A 94 -8.18 -10.74 -17.28
N ARG A 95 -8.71 -11.44 -18.30
CA ARG A 95 -10.08 -11.22 -18.78
C ARG A 95 -11.13 -11.48 -17.71
N THR A 96 -10.83 -12.34 -16.77
CA THR A 96 -11.72 -12.66 -15.67
C THR A 96 -11.83 -11.53 -14.65
N GLY A 97 -11.11 -10.45 -14.88
CA GLY A 97 -11.09 -9.29 -14.02
C GLY A 97 -9.77 -9.13 -13.29
N ALA A 98 -9.43 -7.88 -13.01
CA ALA A 98 -8.28 -7.54 -12.22
C ALA A 98 -8.59 -7.79 -10.75
N PRO A 99 -7.63 -8.27 -9.96
CA PRO A 99 -7.84 -8.35 -8.53
C PRO A 99 -8.03 -6.96 -7.95
N VAL A 100 -8.98 -6.83 -7.04
CA VAL A 100 -9.06 -5.65 -6.19
C VAL A 100 -8.13 -5.89 -5.03
N LEU A 101 -7.09 -5.09 -4.95
CA LEU A 101 -6.15 -5.17 -3.85
C LEU A 101 -6.45 -4.08 -2.82
N PHE A 102 -5.89 -4.26 -1.64
CA PHE A 102 -5.95 -3.29 -0.56
C PHE A 102 -4.55 -3.14 -0.01
N TYR A 103 -4.07 -1.90 0.12
CA TYR A 103 -2.84 -1.66 0.85
C TYR A 103 -3.18 -1.52 2.33
N TYR A 104 -2.33 -2.07 3.17
CA TYR A 104 -2.59 -2.15 4.60
C TYR A 104 -1.29 -2.14 5.41
N CYS A 105 -1.41 -1.96 6.71
CA CYS A 105 -0.29 -2.07 7.63
C CYS A 105 -0.29 -3.44 8.30
N THR A 106 0.86 -4.12 8.28
CA THR A 106 0.96 -5.46 8.86
C THR A 106 0.76 -5.51 10.37
N ASN A 107 0.88 -4.37 11.06
CA ASN A 107 0.79 -4.29 12.52
C ASN A 107 -0.51 -3.67 13.03
N HIS A 108 -1.21 -2.89 12.20
CA HIS A 108 -2.36 -2.11 12.66
C HIS A 108 -3.48 -2.15 11.62
N ALA A 109 -4.71 -2.34 12.09
CA ALA A 109 -5.87 -2.37 11.21
C ALA A 109 -6.27 -0.95 10.75
N GLY A 110 -6.90 -0.88 9.59
CA GLY A 110 -7.59 0.33 9.13
C GLY A 110 -6.71 1.43 8.55
N MET A 111 -5.43 1.19 8.32
CA MET A 111 -4.52 2.26 7.88
C MET A 111 -4.59 2.60 6.40
N GLY A 112 -5.04 1.68 5.58
CA GLY A 112 -5.01 1.82 4.12
C GLY A 112 -6.38 1.90 3.46
N ASN A 113 -6.43 1.54 2.19
CA ASN A 113 -7.62 1.57 1.37
C ASN A 113 -7.45 0.65 0.15
N ALA A 114 -8.37 0.69 -0.77
CA ALA A 114 -8.31 -0.11 -1.98
C ALA A 114 -7.17 0.35 -2.91
N ALA A 115 -6.59 -0.61 -3.59
CA ALA A 115 -5.62 -0.41 -4.66
C ALA A 115 -6.07 -1.27 -5.83
N GLN A 116 -6.94 -0.71 -6.67
CA GLN A 116 -7.54 -1.43 -7.80
C GLN A 116 -6.50 -1.63 -8.90
N THR A 117 -6.27 -2.87 -9.31
CA THR A 117 -5.45 -3.13 -10.49
C THR A 117 -6.28 -2.95 -11.76
N ILE A 118 -5.70 -2.32 -12.76
CA ILE A 118 -6.39 -2.01 -14.01
C ILE A 118 -5.57 -2.34 -15.24
#